data_a10d3cf238f47fa9944e2ac6982a6947
#
_entry.id   a10d3cf238f47fa9944e2ac6982a6947
#
_cell.length_a   1.000
_cell.length_b   1.000
_cell.length_c   1.000
_cell.angle_alpha   90.00
_cell.angle_beta   90.00
_cell.angle_gamma   90.00
#
_symmetry.space_group_name_H-M   'P 1'
#
loop_
_entity.id
_entity.type
_entity.pdbx_description
1 polymer ?
#
loop_
_entity_poly.entity_id
_entity_poly.type
_entity_poly.pdbx_seq_one_letter_code
_entity_poly.pdbx_strand_id
1 'polypeptide(L)'
;MKIINIDSFIDFHKTIENYSTSNFIYRGQKNFNWKLIPKIGRPDYSENVPKYIKEKVIISSWMRYAGHLLPIQPVDQWDELTLAQHHGLATRLLDWTKNPLVALYFATYDSNETKMLLYTLWILKIVFL
;
A
#
# COMPACT_ATOMS: atom_id res chain seq x y z
N MET A 1 -8.03 -1.94 18.09
CA MET A 1 -6.71 -1.99 17.42
C MET A 1 -5.67 -2.25 18.49
N LYS A 2 -4.83 -3.27 18.34
CA LYS A 2 -3.73 -3.55 19.28
C LYS A 2 -2.46 -2.88 18.75
N ILE A 3 -1.82 -2.08 19.57
CA ILE A 3 -0.53 -1.45 19.27
C ILE A 3 0.55 -2.26 19.97
N ILE A 4 1.59 -2.62 19.25
CA ILE A 4 2.77 -3.34 19.78
C ILE A 4 3.98 -2.51 19.38
N ASN A 5 4.76 -2.08 20.35
CA ASN A 5 6.04 -1.42 20.09
C ASN A 5 7.10 -2.48 19.79
N ILE A 6 7.89 -2.23 18.75
CA ILE A 6 8.95 -3.12 18.28
C ILE A 6 10.22 -2.29 18.20
N ASP A 7 11.18 -2.60 19.07
CA ASP A 7 12.42 -1.81 19.21
C ASP A 7 13.62 -2.46 18.50
N SER A 8 13.46 -3.71 18.06
CA SER A 8 14.52 -4.45 17.38
C SER A 8 13.98 -5.43 16.33
N PHE A 9 14.85 -5.85 15.41
CA PHE A 9 14.51 -6.91 14.47
C PHE A 9 14.15 -8.24 15.14
N ILE A 10 14.77 -8.53 16.30
CA ILE A 10 14.46 -9.73 17.09
C ILE A 10 13.02 -9.64 17.62
N ASP A 11 12.61 -8.48 18.14
CA ASP A 11 11.26 -8.29 18.64
C ASP A 11 10.22 -8.32 17.52
N PHE A 12 10.58 -7.80 16.36
CA PHE A 12 9.76 -7.94 15.15
C PHE A 12 9.56 -9.42 14.81
N HIS A 13 10.64 -10.23 14.78
CA HIS A 13 10.56 -11.64 14.45
C HIS A 13 9.67 -12.41 15.42
N LYS A 14 9.89 -12.24 16.73
CA LYS A 14 9.06 -12.84 17.78
C LYS A 14 7.58 -12.44 17.67
N THR A 15 7.33 -11.18 17.32
CA THR A 15 5.96 -10.68 17.15
C THR A 15 5.29 -11.33 15.96
N ILE A 16 5.98 -11.43 14.83
CA ILE A 16 5.43 -11.99 13.59
C ILE A 16 5.17 -13.50 13.70
N GLU A 17 5.90 -14.24 14.50
CA GLU A 17 5.62 -15.67 14.73
C GLU A 17 4.17 -15.93 15.14
N ASN A 18 3.57 -15.04 15.93
CA ASN A 18 2.17 -15.13 16.34
C ASN A 18 1.16 -14.86 15.21
N TYR A 19 1.61 -14.32 14.08
CA TYR A 19 0.80 -13.92 12.94
C TYR A 19 1.24 -14.58 11.62
N SER A 20 2.12 -15.60 11.70
CA SER A 20 2.77 -16.20 10.51
C SER A 20 1.91 -17.18 9.73
N THR A 21 0.62 -17.32 10.05
CA THR A 21 -0.27 -18.21 9.32
C THR A 21 -0.68 -17.60 7.96
N SER A 22 -1.09 -18.45 7.02
CA SER A 22 -1.51 -18.07 5.66
C SER A 22 -2.67 -17.05 5.60
N ASN A 23 -3.36 -16.84 6.73
CA ASN A 23 -4.54 -15.99 6.84
C ASN A 23 -4.21 -14.53 7.18
N PHE A 24 -2.94 -14.14 7.23
CA PHE A 24 -2.55 -12.76 7.49
C PHE A 24 -1.96 -12.09 6.26
N ILE A 25 -2.26 -10.81 6.11
CA ILE A 25 -1.63 -9.90 5.16
C ILE A 25 -1.08 -8.70 5.91
N TYR A 26 -0.03 -8.11 5.36
CA TYR A 26 0.76 -7.07 6.01
C TYR A 26 0.89 -5.86 5.11
N ARG A 27 1.00 -4.69 5.73
CA ARG A 27 1.32 -3.44 5.06
C ARG A 27 2.23 -2.59 5.94
N GLY A 28 3.36 -2.16 5.41
CA GLY A 28 4.28 -1.22 6.07
C GLY A 28 4.00 0.22 5.68
N GLN A 29 4.13 1.12 6.64
CA GLN A 29 4.05 2.58 6.44
C GLN A 29 5.16 3.28 7.24
N LYS A 30 5.78 4.30 6.65
CA LYS A 30 6.89 5.06 7.25
C LYS A 30 6.46 5.96 8.42
N ASN A 31 5.19 6.25 8.56
CA ASN A 31 4.69 7.14 9.59
C ASN A 31 3.46 6.53 10.27
N PHE A 32 3.54 6.42 11.60
CA PHE A 32 2.49 5.88 12.44
C PHE A 32 1.17 6.66 12.35
N ASN A 33 1.25 7.97 12.15
CA ASN A 33 0.07 8.84 12.10
C ASN A 33 -0.68 8.76 10.76
N TRP A 34 -0.12 8.10 9.75
CA TRP A 34 -0.80 7.96 8.47
C TRP A 34 -1.97 6.99 8.59
N LYS A 35 -3.13 7.46 8.15
CA LYS A 35 -4.33 6.65 8.03
C LYS A 35 -4.20 5.69 6.84
N LEU A 36 -4.93 4.57 6.87
CA LEU A 36 -5.07 3.65 5.73
C LEU A 36 -5.95 4.29 4.64
N ILE A 37 -5.39 5.28 3.95
CA ILE A 37 -6.09 5.99 2.87
C ILE A 37 -5.32 5.75 1.57
N PRO A 38 -5.99 5.20 0.53
CA PRO A 38 -5.43 5.09 -0.82
C PRO A 38 -4.94 6.44 -1.36
N LYS A 39 -3.98 6.40 -2.29
CA LYS A 39 -3.35 7.62 -2.81
C LYS A 39 -4.36 8.65 -3.32
N ILE A 40 -5.38 8.21 -4.06
CA ILE A 40 -6.44 9.11 -4.58
C ILE A 40 -7.27 9.77 -3.48
N GLY A 41 -7.30 9.18 -2.29
CA GLY A 41 -8.06 9.69 -1.14
C GLY A 41 -7.32 10.68 -0.26
N ARG A 42 -6.02 10.89 -0.48
CA ARG A 42 -5.18 11.78 0.33
C ARG A 42 -5.48 13.26 0.05
N PRO A 43 -5.19 14.18 0.98
CA PRO A 43 -5.48 15.61 0.81
C PRO A 43 -4.97 16.21 -0.50
N ASP A 44 -3.76 15.84 -0.91
CA ASP A 44 -3.12 16.33 -2.15
C ASP A 44 -3.94 16.00 -3.42
N TYR A 45 -4.87 15.06 -3.33
CA TYR A 45 -5.74 14.62 -4.42
C TYR A 45 -7.22 14.96 -4.18
N SER A 46 -7.56 15.69 -3.11
CA SER A 46 -8.94 15.86 -2.63
C SER A 46 -9.65 17.14 -3.11
N GLU A 47 -9.18 17.76 -4.18
CA GLU A 47 -9.86 18.93 -4.74
C GLU A 47 -11.25 18.59 -5.33
N ASN A 48 -12.04 19.61 -5.58
CA ASN A 48 -13.46 19.74 -5.93
C ASN A 48 -14.13 18.72 -6.89
N VAL A 49 -13.46 17.62 -7.23
CA VAL A 49 -14.00 16.57 -8.12
C VAL A 49 -14.15 15.26 -7.33
N PRO A 50 -15.28 14.55 -7.48
CA PRO A 50 -15.45 13.23 -6.85
C PRO A 50 -14.29 12.28 -7.20
N LYS A 51 -13.74 11.62 -6.18
CA LYS A 51 -12.51 10.81 -6.28
C LYS A 51 -12.57 9.71 -7.35
N TYR A 52 -13.73 9.08 -7.54
CA TYR A 52 -13.93 8.06 -8.56
C TYR A 52 -13.89 8.62 -9.98
N ILE A 53 -14.38 9.85 -10.18
CA ILE A 53 -14.30 10.55 -11.48
C ILE A 53 -12.84 10.91 -11.78
N LYS A 54 -12.14 11.44 -10.79
CA LYS A 54 -10.73 11.82 -10.89
C LYS A 54 -9.85 10.62 -11.22
N GLU A 55 -10.04 9.49 -10.54
CA GLU A 55 -9.32 8.25 -10.83
C GLU A 55 -9.56 7.77 -12.26
N LYS A 56 -10.82 7.71 -12.68
CA LYS A 56 -11.18 7.31 -14.05
C LYS A 56 -10.53 8.20 -15.11
N VAL A 57 -10.54 9.51 -14.91
CA VAL A 57 -9.91 10.47 -15.83
C VAL A 57 -8.41 10.27 -15.88
N ILE A 58 -7.73 10.10 -14.73
CA ILE A 58 -6.29 9.87 -14.66
C ILE A 58 -5.92 8.58 -15.42
N ILE A 59 -6.60 7.48 -15.14
CA ILE A 59 -6.31 6.19 -15.78
C ILE A 59 -6.60 6.24 -17.28
N SER A 60 -7.74 6.77 -17.70
CA SER A 60 -8.09 6.87 -19.11
C SER A 60 -7.12 7.77 -19.89
N SER A 61 -6.64 8.84 -19.28
CA SER A 61 -5.63 9.71 -19.90
C SER A 61 -4.30 8.99 -20.02
N TRP A 62 -3.87 8.32 -18.96
CA TRP A 62 -2.63 7.54 -18.97
C TRP A 62 -2.68 6.42 -20.02
N MET A 63 -3.77 5.66 -20.08
CA MET A 63 -3.96 4.60 -21.09
C MET A 63 -3.88 5.11 -22.52
N ARG A 64 -4.42 6.30 -22.81
CA ARG A 64 -4.33 6.91 -24.15
C ARG A 64 -2.89 7.25 -24.55
N TYR A 65 -2.06 7.71 -23.61
CA TYR A 65 -0.69 8.14 -23.91
C TYR A 65 0.34 7.02 -23.76
N ALA A 66 0.17 6.13 -22.79
CA ALA A 66 1.15 5.12 -22.45
C ALA A 66 0.68 3.68 -22.71
N GLY A 67 -0.60 3.45 -22.98
CA GLY A 67 -1.16 2.10 -23.12
C GLY A 67 -0.47 1.28 -24.22
N HIS A 68 -0.14 1.90 -25.35
CA HIS A 68 0.56 1.22 -26.45
C HIS A 68 2.02 0.82 -26.11
N LEU A 69 2.60 1.36 -25.04
CA LEU A 69 3.95 1.02 -24.57
C LEU A 69 3.96 -0.11 -23.54
N LEU A 70 2.78 -0.54 -23.10
CA LEU A 70 2.68 -1.62 -22.11
C LEU A 70 3.08 -2.95 -22.74
N PRO A 71 3.96 -3.73 -22.09
CA PRO A 71 4.38 -5.04 -22.60
C PRO A 71 3.24 -6.05 -22.58
N ILE A 72 2.26 -5.85 -21.71
CA ILE A 72 1.04 -6.66 -21.58
C ILE A 72 -0.14 -5.71 -21.56
N GLN A 73 -1.11 -5.96 -22.46
CA GLN A 73 -2.32 -5.16 -22.51
C GLN A 73 -3.31 -5.58 -21.42
N PRO A 74 -3.92 -4.65 -20.70
CA PRO A 74 -4.93 -4.97 -19.69
C PRO A 74 -6.16 -5.61 -20.36
N VAL A 75 -6.73 -6.62 -19.73
CA VAL A 75 -7.91 -7.34 -20.21
C VAL A 75 -9.18 -6.72 -19.64
N ASP A 76 -9.12 -6.18 -18.44
CA ASP A 76 -10.26 -5.59 -17.77
C ASP A 76 -9.87 -4.33 -16.95
N GLN A 77 -10.87 -3.72 -16.30
CA GLN A 77 -10.67 -2.52 -15.47
C GLN A 77 -9.79 -2.77 -14.24
N TRP A 78 -9.72 -3.98 -13.72
CA TRP A 78 -8.86 -4.32 -12.59
C TRP A 78 -7.40 -4.36 -13.03
N ASP A 79 -7.14 -4.90 -14.22
CA ASP A 79 -5.81 -4.89 -14.81
C ASP A 79 -5.35 -3.45 -15.08
N GLU A 80 -6.21 -2.60 -15.66
CA GLU A 80 -5.90 -1.17 -15.84
C GLU A 80 -5.57 -0.49 -14.51
N LEU A 81 -6.35 -0.76 -13.47
CA LEU A 81 -6.18 -0.15 -12.16
C LEU A 81 -4.87 -0.60 -11.48
N THR A 82 -4.54 -1.90 -11.56
CA THR A 82 -3.32 -2.44 -10.97
C THR A 82 -2.08 -1.99 -11.73
N LEU A 83 -2.13 -1.95 -13.05
CA LEU A 83 -1.05 -1.41 -13.88
C LEU A 83 -0.84 0.08 -13.62
N ALA A 84 -1.91 0.86 -13.56
CA ALA A 84 -1.85 2.29 -13.22
C ALA A 84 -1.19 2.50 -11.84
N GLN A 85 -1.55 1.69 -10.84
CA GLN A 85 -0.91 1.71 -9.53
C GLN A 85 0.58 1.36 -9.62
N HIS A 86 0.93 0.32 -10.34
CA HIS A 86 2.33 -0.10 -10.52
C HIS A 86 3.18 1.03 -11.13
N HIS A 87 2.61 1.80 -12.05
CA HIS A 87 3.25 2.98 -12.63
C HIS A 87 3.10 4.26 -11.79
N GLY A 88 2.66 4.15 -10.54
CA GLY A 88 2.66 5.25 -9.56
C GLY A 88 1.48 6.21 -9.66
N LEU A 89 0.45 5.92 -10.46
CA LEU A 89 -0.74 6.75 -10.50
C LEU A 89 -1.50 6.72 -9.16
N ALA A 90 -2.35 7.72 -8.97
CA ALA A 90 -3.21 7.77 -7.79
C ALA A 90 -4.45 6.90 -8.02
N THR A 91 -4.53 5.78 -7.30
CA THR A 91 -5.63 4.83 -7.37
C THR A 91 -6.29 4.62 -6.01
N ARG A 92 -7.44 3.93 -6.02
CA ARG A 92 -8.18 3.48 -4.83
C ARG A 92 -7.57 2.26 -4.15
N LEU A 93 -6.52 1.68 -4.69
CA LEU A 93 -5.89 0.50 -4.13
C LEU A 93 -4.91 0.83 -3.01
N LEU A 94 -4.73 -0.12 -2.11
CA LEU A 94 -3.67 -0.15 -1.11
C LEU A 94 -2.90 -1.46 -1.27
N ASP A 95 -1.58 -1.37 -1.33
CA ASP A 95 -0.72 -2.54 -1.45
C ASP A 95 -0.66 -3.31 -0.14
N TRP A 96 -0.89 -4.61 -0.22
CA TRP A 96 -0.73 -5.57 0.84
C TRP A 96 0.17 -6.70 0.40
N THR A 97 0.86 -7.31 1.35
CA THR A 97 1.75 -8.46 1.08
C THR A 97 1.48 -9.58 2.07
N LYS A 98 1.72 -10.81 1.66
CA LYS A 98 1.75 -11.98 2.55
C LYS A 98 3.10 -12.14 3.26
N ASN A 99 4.11 -11.39 2.85
CA ASN A 99 5.44 -11.45 3.43
C ASN A 99 5.66 -10.29 4.42
N PRO A 100 5.79 -10.57 5.73
CA PRO A 100 6.00 -9.53 6.74
C PRO A 100 7.32 -8.76 6.55
N LEU A 101 8.36 -9.38 6.01
CA LEU A 101 9.65 -8.71 5.73
C LEU A 101 9.53 -7.69 4.60
N VAL A 102 8.70 -7.96 3.59
CA VAL A 102 8.40 -6.99 2.53
C VAL A 102 7.66 -5.78 3.12
N ALA A 103 6.70 -6.01 4.02
CA ALA A 103 6.03 -4.91 4.72
C ALA A 103 7.00 -4.12 5.61
N LEU A 104 7.89 -4.79 6.32
CA LEU A 104 8.94 -4.14 7.12
C LEU A 104 9.85 -3.28 6.22
N TYR A 105 10.28 -3.80 5.08
CA TYR A 105 11.07 -3.05 4.10
C TYR A 105 10.36 -1.74 3.71
N PHE A 106 9.10 -1.77 3.31
CA PHE A 106 8.35 -0.57 2.98
C PHE A 106 8.14 0.40 4.14
N ALA A 107 8.13 -0.10 5.37
CA ALA A 107 8.08 0.74 6.56
C ALA A 107 9.42 1.47 6.80
N THR A 108 10.56 0.81 6.52
CA THR A 108 11.90 1.29 6.89
C THR A 108 12.69 1.88 5.73
N TYR A 109 12.33 1.56 4.48
CA TYR A 109 13.04 1.99 3.28
C TYR A 109 13.13 3.52 3.20
N ASP A 110 14.35 4.02 2.91
CA ASP A 110 14.62 5.45 2.73
C ASP A 110 14.23 6.32 3.95
N SER A 111 14.34 5.77 5.15
CA SER A 111 14.24 6.55 6.37
C SER A 111 15.60 7.23 6.62
N ASN A 112 15.78 8.45 6.14
CA ASN A 112 16.98 9.27 6.37
C ASN A 112 17.12 9.76 7.82
N GLU A 113 16.26 9.34 8.71
CA GLU A 113 16.26 9.80 10.09
C GLU A 113 16.79 8.73 11.03
N THR A 114 17.91 9.04 11.66
CA THR A 114 18.48 8.36 12.84
C THR A 114 17.57 8.42 14.09
N LYS A 115 16.39 8.97 13.98
CA LYS A 115 15.39 8.98 15.03
C LYS A 115 14.58 7.70 14.96
N MET A 116 14.38 7.09 16.12
CA MET A 116 13.48 5.98 16.40
C MET A 116 12.08 6.31 15.84
N LEU A 117 11.88 6.09 14.55
CA LEU A 117 10.61 6.34 13.88
C LEU A 117 9.69 5.18 14.25
N LEU A 118 8.54 5.50 14.77
CA LEU A 118 7.43 4.59 14.98
C LEU A 118 6.95 4.14 13.59
N TYR A 119 7.50 3.04 13.12
CA TYR A 119 7.05 2.38 11.90
C TYR A 119 5.71 1.69 12.18
N THR A 120 4.81 1.77 11.24
CA THR A 120 3.52 1.09 11.35
C THR A 120 3.51 -0.15 10.48
N LEU A 121 3.40 -1.30 11.12
CA LEU A 121 3.07 -2.55 10.46
C LEU A 121 1.59 -2.83 10.68
N TRP A 122 0.82 -2.82 9.62
CA TRP A 122 -0.56 -3.24 9.65
C TRP A 122 -0.65 -4.73 9.42
N ILE A 123 -1.37 -5.42 10.28
CA ILE A 123 -1.62 -6.86 10.20
C ILE A 123 -3.13 -7.05 10.12
N LEU A 124 -3.59 -7.64 9.04
CA LEU A 124 -5.00 -7.93 8.81
C LEU A 124 -5.19 -9.44 8.68
N LYS A 125 -6.12 -9.99 9.45
CA LYS A 125 -6.53 -11.38 9.33
C LYS A 125 -7.56 -11.50 8.21
N ILE A 126 -7.30 -12.36 7.23
CA ILE A 126 -8.26 -12.73 6.20
C ILE A 126 -9.16 -13.82 6.79
N VAL A 127 -10.45 -13.56 6.88
CA VAL A 127 -11.46 -14.53 7.25
C VAL A 127 -12.22 -14.87 5.98
N PHE A 128 -12.12 -16.11 5.52
CA PHE A 128 -12.98 -16.63 4.45
C PHE A 128 -14.30 -17.04 5.10
N LEU A 129 -15.40 -16.44 4.66
CA LEU A 129 -16.77 -16.83 5.02
C LEU A 129 -17.22 -17.99 4.14
#